data_2ae037e575535f4c936d3307a9f16caa
#
_entry.id   2ae037e575535f4c936d3307a9f16caa
#
_cell.length_a   1.000
_cell.length_b   1.000
_cell.length_c   1.000
_cell.angle_alpha   90.00
_cell.angle_beta   90.00
_cell.angle_gamma   90.00
#
_symmetry.space_group_name_H-M   'P 1'
#
loop_
_entity.id
_entity.type
_entity.pdbx_description
1 polymer ?
#
loop_
_entity_poly.entity_id
_entity_poly.type
_entity_poly.pdbx_seq_one_letter_code
_entity_poly.pdbx_strand_id
1 'polypeptide(L)'
;KSLERYINKVPYVSNSIMGQLNLIDTVEDLTDIIAAFLPLNNEKKKKYILELNPIKRVRMLIEDMNEDIKFIELEEKIEEKVGKELEKSQKEYYLREKMNVIQQELGDFNSKENEIAEINKKYSKLNCSRQVKNRIKRELKRYESTSAASPESGIIRDYLDWLLNIPWNKFTKDENDLRKVEASLNSTHFGLEKVKDRIIEYLAVKQNTNNLRSPIICLVGPPGVGKTSLALSIATALKKKSTKISVGGINDEAEIVGHRRTYVGALPGRIIQGMRKAGSS
;
A
#
# COMPACT_ATOMS: atom_id res chain seq x y z
N LYS A 1 -57.32 3.14 6.68
CA LYS A 1 -56.30 3.98 6.03
C LYS A 1 -54.85 3.57 6.42
N SER A 2 -54.49 3.58 7.71
CA SER A 2 -53.13 3.20 8.14
C SER A 2 -52.81 1.72 7.80
N LEU A 3 -53.73 0.82 8.06
CA LEU A 3 -53.62 -0.59 7.75
C LEU A 3 -53.56 -0.87 6.25
N GLU A 4 -54.41 -0.20 5.46
CA GLU A 4 -54.38 -0.30 3.97
C GLU A 4 -53.03 0.16 3.42
N ARG A 5 -52.48 1.27 3.94
CA ARG A 5 -51.14 1.74 3.57
C ARG A 5 -50.05 0.71 3.91
N TYR A 6 -50.19 0.07 5.07
CA TYR A 6 -49.29 -0.96 5.54
C TYR A 6 -49.33 -2.19 4.63
N ILE A 7 -50.51 -2.73 4.33
CA ILE A 7 -50.70 -3.91 3.46
C ILE A 7 -50.16 -3.66 2.06
N ASN A 8 -50.34 -2.46 1.53
CA ASN A 8 -49.83 -2.12 0.19
C ASN A 8 -48.31 -1.96 0.12
N LYS A 9 -47.67 -1.70 1.24
CA LYS A 9 -46.21 -1.48 1.32
C LYS A 9 -45.45 -2.75 1.72
N VAL A 10 -46.07 -3.68 2.42
CA VAL A 10 -45.42 -4.83 3.04
C VAL A 10 -45.69 -6.09 2.23
N PRO A 11 -44.72 -6.65 1.50
CA PRO A 11 -44.93 -7.73 0.51
C PRO A 11 -45.43 -9.07 1.13
N TYR A 12 -45.13 -9.30 2.39
CA TYR A 12 -45.47 -10.55 3.10
C TYR A 12 -46.82 -10.52 3.84
N VAL A 13 -47.52 -9.40 3.78
CA VAL A 13 -48.86 -9.32 4.36
C VAL A 13 -49.90 -9.58 3.29
N SER A 14 -50.63 -10.66 3.45
CA SER A 14 -51.64 -11.13 2.47
C SER A 14 -52.85 -10.22 2.46
N ASN A 15 -53.39 -9.90 1.28
CA ASN A 15 -54.65 -9.20 1.08
C ASN A 15 -55.88 -10.01 1.64
N SER A 16 -55.70 -11.28 1.98
CA SER A 16 -56.73 -12.08 2.65
C SER A 16 -57.16 -11.59 4.02
N ILE A 17 -56.28 -10.81 4.68
CA ILE A 17 -56.60 -10.15 5.95
C ILE A 17 -57.76 -9.19 5.84
N MET A 18 -57.90 -8.46 4.74
CA MET A 18 -58.99 -7.51 4.52
C MET A 18 -60.36 -8.17 4.54
N GLY A 19 -60.47 -9.39 4.05
CA GLY A 19 -61.73 -10.19 4.11
C GLY A 19 -62.10 -10.57 5.53
N GLN A 20 -61.13 -10.91 6.37
CA GLN A 20 -61.39 -11.28 7.77
C GLN A 20 -61.73 -10.05 8.62
N LEU A 21 -61.09 -8.90 8.40
CA LEU A 21 -61.33 -7.66 9.15
C LEU A 21 -62.72 -7.07 8.91
N ASN A 22 -63.36 -7.33 7.77
CA ASN A 22 -64.72 -6.89 7.47
C ASN A 22 -65.83 -7.67 8.21
N LEU A 23 -65.46 -8.76 8.88
CA LEU A 23 -66.40 -9.61 9.67
C LEU A 23 -66.31 -9.33 11.17
N ILE A 24 -65.61 -8.32 11.59
CA ILE A 24 -65.33 -8.00 13.02
C ILE A 24 -66.16 -6.84 13.44
N ASP A 25 -66.92 -7.01 14.49
CA ASP A 25 -67.83 -5.99 15.03
C ASP A 25 -67.21 -5.20 16.23
N THR A 26 -66.17 -5.76 16.88
CA THR A 26 -65.55 -5.14 18.06
C THR A 26 -64.16 -4.58 17.80
N VAL A 27 -63.78 -3.49 18.48
CA VAL A 27 -62.42 -2.89 18.35
C VAL A 27 -61.38 -3.79 18.99
N GLU A 28 -61.72 -4.51 20.03
CA GLU A 28 -60.88 -5.47 20.74
C GLU A 28 -60.41 -6.59 19.79
N ASP A 29 -61.36 -7.27 19.14
CA ASP A 29 -61.08 -8.37 18.22
C ASP A 29 -60.26 -7.88 17.00
N LEU A 30 -60.61 -6.68 16.53
CA LEU A 30 -59.87 -6.02 15.43
C LEU A 30 -58.38 -5.85 15.81
N THR A 31 -58.09 -5.34 16.98
CA THR A 31 -56.70 -5.13 17.44
C THR A 31 -55.96 -6.43 17.66
N ASP A 32 -56.62 -7.48 18.15
CA ASP A 32 -56.00 -8.79 18.36
C ASP A 32 -55.61 -9.46 17.05
N ILE A 33 -56.49 -9.42 16.06
CA ILE A 33 -56.23 -9.99 14.76
C ILE A 33 -55.10 -9.23 14.06
N ILE A 34 -55.10 -7.89 14.05
CA ILE A 34 -54.04 -7.11 13.43
C ILE A 34 -52.70 -7.38 14.14
N ALA A 35 -52.64 -7.42 15.47
CA ALA A 35 -51.42 -7.70 16.21
C ALA A 35 -50.88 -9.11 15.97
N ALA A 36 -51.74 -10.09 15.67
CA ALA A 36 -51.33 -11.44 15.33
C ALA A 36 -50.63 -11.52 13.95
N PHE A 37 -51.06 -10.68 13.00
CA PHE A 37 -50.51 -10.65 11.63
C PHE A 37 -49.26 -9.78 11.50
N LEU A 38 -49.04 -8.82 12.37
CA LEU A 38 -47.82 -8.02 12.32
C LEU A 38 -46.59 -8.85 12.71
N PRO A 39 -45.43 -8.64 12.05
CA PRO A 39 -44.18 -9.35 12.35
C PRO A 39 -43.54 -8.85 13.66
N LEU A 40 -44.31 -8.79 14.70
CA LEU A 40 -43.88 -8.31 16.03
C LEU A 40 -43.12 -9.41 16.77
N ASN A 41 -42.10 -9.03 17.52
CA ASN A 41 -41.41 -9.93 18.43
C ASN A 41 -42.32 -10.30 19.62
N ASN A 42 -42.00 -11.38 20.34
CA ASN A 42 -42.79 -11.89 21.45
C ASN A 42 -42.96 -10.88 22.57
N GLU A 43 -42.03 -9.97 22.79
CA GLU A 43 -42.13 -8.94 23.81
C GLU A 43 -43.15 -7.85 23.46
N LYS A 44 -43.15 -7.43 22.19
CA LYS A 44 -44.17 -6.50 21.67
C LYS A 44 -45.56 -7.18 21.72
N LYS A 45 -45.69 -8.44 21.28
CA LYS A 45 -46.98 -9.19 21.36
C LYS A 45 -47.51 -9.31 22.78
N LYS A 46 -46.66 -9.55 23.78
CA LYS A 46 -47.07 -9.54 25.22
C LYS A 46 -47.64 -8.20 25.66
N LYS A 47 -47.08 -7.06 25.18
CA LYS A 47 -47.61 -5.73 25.54
C LYS A 47 -49.04 -5.54 25.03
N TYR A 48 -49.38 -6.06 23.84
CA TYR A 48 -50.75 -6.03 23.31
C TYR A 48 -51.71 -6.83 24.13
N ILE A 49 -51.30 -8.01 24.62
CA ILE A 49 -52.14 -8.86 25.48
C ILE A 49 -52.38 -8.21 26.87
N LEU A 50 -51.37 -7.52 27.41
CA LEU A 50 -51.43 -6.89 28.73
C LEU A 50 -52.17 -5.55 28.72
N GLU A 51 -52.28 -4.86 27.60
CA GLU A 51 -52.99 -3.60 27.49
C GLU A 51 -54.49 -3.84 27.26
N LEU A 52 -55.27 -3.56 28.29
CA LEU A 52 -56.73 -3.78 28.29
C LEU A 52 -57.51 -2.65 27.58
N ASN A 53 -56.89 -1.47 27.38
CA ASN A 53 -57.58 -0.35 26.75
C ASN A 53 -57.49 -0.44 25.23
N PRO A 54 -58.62 -0.66 24.50
CA PRO A 54 -58.60 -0.86 23.04
C PRO A 54 -58.10 0.37 22.28
N ILE A 55 -58.34 1.58 22.78
CA ILE A 55 -57.85 2.80 22.12
C ILE A 55 -56.32 2.90 22.20
N LYS A 56 -55.72 2.52 23.31
CA LYS A 56 -54.26 2.49 23.43
C LYS A 56 -53.67 1.40 22.55
N ARG A 57 -54.29 0.23 22.46
CA ARG A 57 -53.84 -0.86 21.58
C ARG A 57 -53.85 -0.42 20.10
N VAL A 58 -54.90 0.28 19.64
CA VAL A 58 -54.95 0.85 18.27
C VAL A 58 -53.80 1.84 18.04
N ARG A 59 -53.49 2.72 19.01
CA ARG A 59 -52.34 3.66 18.88
C ARG A 59 -51.02 2.91 18.75
N MET A 60 -50.75 1.91 19.59
CA MET A 60 -49.57 1.07 19.54
C MET A 60 -49.45 0.38 18.17
N LEU A 61 -50.55 -0.16 17.62
CA LEU A 61 -50.57 -0.76 16.29
C LEU A 61 -50.20 0.23 15.19
N ILE A 62 -50.72 1.45 15.26
CA ILE A 62 -50.42 2.48 14.27
C ILE A 62 -48.93 2.89 14.35
N GLU A 63 -48.39 2.99 15.55
CA GLU A 63 -46.97 3.30 15.80
C GLU A 63 -46.06 2.18 15.22
N ASP A 64 -46.33 0.92 15.59
CA ASP A 64 -45.56 -0.22 15.13
C ASP A 64 -45.63 -0.39 13.61
N MET A 65 -46.81 -0.24 12.97
CA MET A 65 -46.96 -0.26 11.52
C MET A 65 -46.17 0.89 10.85
N ASN A 66 -46.15 2.08 11.43
CA ASN A 66 -45.39 3.20 10.86
C ASN A 66 -43.88 3.01 11.03
N GLU A 67 -43.42 2.39 12.13
CA GLU A 67 -42.03 2.03 12.30
C GLU A 67 -41.59 1.01 11.23
N ASP A 68 -42.36 -0.01 10.99
CA ASP A 68 -42.08 -1.08 10.03
C ASP A 68 -42.06 -0.53 8.59
N ILE A 69 -43.02 0.32 8.22
CA ILE A 69 -43.01 1.02 6.93
C ILE A 69 -41.73 1.83 6.73
N LYS A 70 -41.29 2.57 7.75
CA LYS A 70 -40.05 3.34 7.67
C LYS A 70 -38.82 2.46 7.46
N PHE A 71 -38.80 1.31 8.13
CA PHE A 71 -37.73 0.33 7.97
C PHE A 71 -37.65 -0.22 6.54
N ILE A 72 -38.81 -0.61 5.99
CA ILE A 72 -38.93 -1.12 4.61
C ILE A 72 -38.51 -0.02 3.60
N GLU A 73 -38.98 1.22 3.77
CA GLU A 73 -38.59 2.33 2.91
C GLU A 73 -37.07 2.64 2.95
N LEU A 74 -36.43 2.37 4.10
CA LEU A 74 -34.98 2.48 4.23
C LEU A 74 -34.24 1.34 3.50
N GLU A 75 -34.76 0.11 3.66
CA GLU A 75 -34.21 -1.09 3.01
C GLU A 75 -34.29 -0.97 1.47
N GLU A 76 -35.44 -0.56 0.93
CA GLU A 76 -35.60 -0.27 -0.51
C GLU A 76 -34.59 0.77 -1.00
N LYS A 77 -34.35 1.84 -0.25
CA LYS A 77 -33.36 2.87 -0.61
C LYS A 77 -31.93 2.35 -0.56
N ILE A 78 -31.62 1.45 0.37
CA ILE A 78 -30.30 0.81 0.45
C ILE A 78 -30.10 -0.13 -0.73
N GLU A 79 -31.08 -0.95 -1.04
CA GLU A 79 -31.02 -1.87 -2.19
C GLU A 79 -30.86 -1.11 -3.52
N GLU A 80 -31.62 -0.01 -3.70
CA GLU A 80 -31.49 0.83 -4.89
C GLU A 80 -30.07 1.45 -5.01
N LYS A 81 -29.49 1.92 -3.91
CA LYS A 81 -28.13 2.45 -3.90
C LYS A 81 -27.09 1.38 -4.20
N VAL A 82 -27.21 0.23 -3.55
CA VAL A 82 -26.31 -0.91 -3.77
C VAL A 82 -26.39 -1.41 -5.21
N GLY A 83 -27.60 -1.50 -5.77
CA GLY A 83 -27.81 -1.84 -7.16
C GLY A 83 -27.11 -0.88 -8.13
N LYS A 84 -27.28 0.43 -7.91
CA LYS A 84 -26.62 1.46 -8.73
C LYS A 84 -25.09 1.44 -8.63
N GLU A 85 -24.54 1.19 -7.43
CA GLU A 85 -23.09 1.05 -7.24
C GLU A 85 -22.54 -0.21 -7.89
N LEU A 86 -23.29 -1.32 -7.82
CA LEU A 86 -22.92 -2.58 -8.45
C LEU A 86 -22.88 -2.46 -9.97
N GLU A 87 -23.92 -1.85 -10.57
CA GLU A 87 -23.96 -1.58 -12.02
C GLU A 87 -22.80 -0.68 -12.46
N LYS A 88 -22.50 0.36 -11.68
CA LYS A 88 -21.37 1.26 -11.95
C LYS A 88 -20.05 0.52 -11.91
N SER A 89 -19.84 -0.30 -10.88
CA SER A 89 -18.64 -1.11 -10.72
C SER A 89 -18.46 -2.13 -11.83
N GLN A 90 -19.54 -2.82 -12.24
CA GLN A 90 -19.52 -3.76 -13.37
C GLN A 90 -19.19 -3.06 -14.69
N LYS A 91 -19.78 -1.87 -14.91
CA LYS A 91 -19.49 -1.05 -16.09
C LYS A 91 -18.06 -0.56 -16.12
N GLU A 92 -17.51 -0.13 -14.97
CA GLU A 92 -16.10 0.28 -14.86
C GLU A 92 -15.15 -0.90 -15.12
N TYR A 93 -15.45 -2.08 -14.57
CA TYR A 93 -14.70 -3.30 -14.84
C TYR A 93 -14.72 -3.67 -16.33
N TYR A 94 -15.90 -3.68 -16.94
CA TYR A 94 -16.05 -3.97 -18.38
C TYR A 94 -15.30 -2.96 -19.26
N LEU A 95 -15.39 -1.66 -18.94
CA LEU A 95 -14.68 -0.62 -19.69
C LEU A 95 -13.16 -0.73 -19.52
N ARG A 96 -12.67 -1.08 -18.31
CA ARG A 96 -11.24 -1.30 -18.05
C ARG A 96 -10.74 -2.52 -18.83
N GLU A 97 -11.49 -3.60 -18.83
CA GLU A 97 -11.14 -4.82 -19.58
C GLU A 97 -11.16 -4.57 -21.10
N LYS A 98 -12.16 -3.86 -21.59
CA LYS A 98 -12.21 -3.42 -22.98
C LYS A 98 -11.06 -2.50 -23.35
N MET A 99 -10.66 -1.60 -22.47
CA MET A 99 -9.51 -0.73 -22.68
C MET A 99 -8.21 -1.53 -22.70
N ASN A 100 -8.06 -2.53 -21.84
CA ASN A 100 -6.93 -3.45 -21.84
C ASN A 100 -6.83 -4.23 -23.15
N VAL A 101 -7.94 -4.78 -23.65
CA VAL A 101 -8.00 -5.50 -24.94
C VAL A 101 -7.67 -4.55 -26.11
N ILE A 102 -8.22 -3.34 -26.10
CA ILE A 102 -7.92 -2.34 -27.13
C ILE A 102 -6.44 -1.92 -27.08
N GLN A 103 -5.87 -1.74 -25.88
CA GLN A 103 -4.44 -1.46 -25.71
C GLN A 103 -3.57 -2.64 -26.20
N GLN A 104 -4.01 -3.89 -25.97
CA GLN A 104 -3.35 -5.07 -26.50
C GLN A 104 -3.40 -5.14 -28.04
N GLU A 105 -4.53 -4.79 -28.65
CA GLU A 105 -4.66 -4.79 -30.11
C GLU A 105 -4.04 -3.57 -30.81
N LEU A 106 -4.07 -2.38 -30.17
CA LEU A 106 -3.53 -1.12 -30.74
C LEU A 106 -2.06 -0.89 -30.47
N GLY A 107 -1.41 -1.71 -29.63
CA GLY A 107 0.01 -1.58 -29.45
C GLY A 107 0.58 -1.40 -28.07
N ASP A 108 0.47 -2.41 -27.23
CA ASP A 108 1.55 -2.72 -26.30
C ASP A 108 2.89 -2.97 -27.02
N PHE A 109 2.87 -3.25 -28.32
CA PHE A 109 4.04 -3.35 -29.18
C PHE A 109 4.84 -2.04 -29.17
N ASN A 110 4.22 -0.88 -29.39
CA ASN A 110 4.92 0.41 -29.41
C ASN A 110 5.45 0.82 -28.01
N SER A 111 4.73 0.51 -26.94
CA SER A 111 5.18 0.81 -25.58
C SER A 111 6.41 0.00 -25.21
N LYS A 112 6.38 -1.31 -25.44
CA LYS A 112 7.50 -2.21 -25.12
C LYS A 112 8.74 -1.96 -25.99
N GLU A 113 8.57 -1.68 -27.28
CA GLU A 113 9.66 -1.31 -28.18
C GLU A 113 10.35 -0.02 -27.74
N ASN A 114 9.59 1.00 -27.32
CA ASN A 114 10.11 2.23 -26.78
C ASN A 114 10.90 2.00 -25.49
N GLU A 115 10.39 1.16 -24.58
CA GLU A 115 11.10 0.78 -23.35
C GLU A 115 12.41 0.03 -23.65
N ILE A 116 12.40 -0.91 -24.59
CA ILE A 116 13.61 -1.63 -25.03
C ILE A 116 14.63 -0.64 -25.62
N ALA A 117 14.18 0.33 -26.40
CA ALA A 117 15.05 1.37 -26.96
C ALA A 117 15.69 2.24 -25.85
N GLU A 118 14.90 2.63 -24.82
CA GLU A 118 15.42 3.36 -23.66
C GLU A 118 16.42 2.52 -22.84
N ILE A 119 16.14 1.25 -22.60
CA ILE A 119 17.05 0.32 -21.92
C ILE A 119 18.35 0.19 -22.69
N ASN A 120 18.29 0.02 -24.00
CA ASN A 120 19.48 -0.04 -24.88
C ASN A 120 20.30 1.25 -24.85
N LYS A 121 19.63 2.41 -24.83
CA LYS A 121 20.28 3.72 -24.70
C LYS A 121 21.01 3.89 -23.36
N LYS A 122 20.41 3.43 -22.25
CA LYS A 122 21.07 3.41 -20.94
C LYS A 122 22.22 2.41 -20.90
N TYR A 123 22.01 1.20 -21.44
CA TYR A 123 23.02 0.15 -21.50
C TYR A 123 24.29 0.59 -22.28
N SER A 124 24.13 1.28 -23.40
CA SER A 124 25.26 1.76 -24.20
C SER A 124 26.16 2.76 -23.47
N LYS A 125 25.57 3.55 -22.55
CA LYS A 125 26.26 4.54 -21.71
C LYS A 125 26.86 3.94 -20.42
N LEU A 126 26.55 2.67 -20.11
CA LEU A 126 26.92 2.08 -18.85
C LEU A 126 28.39 1.63 -18.83
N ASN A 127 29.15 2.17 -17.87
CA ASN A 127 30.52 1.75 -17.63
C ASN A 127 30.55 0.72 -16.49
N CYS A 128 30.53 -0.57 -16.85
CA CYS A 128 30.54 -1.68 -15.91
C CYS A 128 31.38 -2.85 -16.40
N SER A 129 31.63 -3.84 -15.53
CA SER A 129 32.38 -5.04 -15.84
C SER A 129 31.74 -5.84 -16.99
N ARG A 130 32.55 -6.63 -17.70
CA ARG A 130 32.08 -7.53 -18.76
C ARG A 130 31.01 -8.53 -18.25
N GLN A 131 31.12 -8.98 -17.01
CA GLN A 131 30.17 -9.91 -16.42
C GLN A 131 28.79 -9.26 -16.26
N VAL A 132 28.74 -8.00 -15.78
CA VAL A 132 27.49 -7.22 -15.64
C VAL A 132 26.88 -6.95 -17.00
N LYS A 133 27.68 -6.54 -17.99
CA LYS A 133 27.21 -6.31 -19.38
C LYS A 133 26.56 -7.57 -19.95
N ASN A 134 27.21 -8.72 -19.78
CA ASN A 134 26.68 -10.00 -20.26
C ASN A 134 25.37 -10.38 -19.53
N ARG A 135 25.26 -10.04 -18.26
CA ARG A 135 24.04 -10.29 -17.51
C ARG A 135 22.88 -9.42 -17.99
N ILE A 136 23.10 -8.11 -18.16
CA ILE A 136 22.11 -7.19 -18.71
C ILE A 136 21.64 -7.65 -20.08
N LYS A 137 22.58 -8.01 -20.98
CA LYS A 137 22.24 -8.49 -22.32
C LYS A 137 21.38 -9.75 -22.32
N ARG A 138 21.64 -10.69 -21.41
CA ARG A 138 20.81 -11.90 -21.23
C ARG A 138 19.41 -11.58 -20.77
N GLU A 139 19.29 -10.72 -19.75
CA GLU A 139 17.97 -10.35 -19.19
C GLU A 139 17.18 -9.49 -20.20
N LEU A 140 17.85 -8.62 -20.98
CA LEU A 140 17.21 -7.86 -22.03
C LEU A 140 16.63 -8.77 -23.11
N LYS A 141 17.40 -9.76 -23.59
CA LYS A 141 16.91 -10.74 -24.56
C LYS A 141 15.71 -11.53 -24.03
N ARG A 142 15.72 -11.86 -22.72
CA ARG A 142 14.59 -12.51 -22.07
C ARG A 142 13.37 -11.59 -21.98
N TYR A 143 13.57 -10.30 -21.69
CA TYR A 143 12.53 -9.29 -21.70
C TYR A 143 11.90 -9.13 -23.08
N GLU A 144 12.68 -9.08 -24.13
CA GLU A 144 12.23 -9.02 -25.53
C GLU A 144 11.34 -10.21 -25.90
N SER A 145 11.71 -11.43 -25.48
CA SER A 145 10.97 -12.66 -25.80
C SER A 145 9.76 -12.93 -24.90
N THR A 146 9.60 -12.23 -23.79
CA THR A 146 8.46 -12.42 -22.84
C THR A 146 7.30 -11.54 -23.27
N SER A 147 6.05 -12.05 -23.21
CA SER A 147 4.86 -11.25 -23.49
C SER A 147 4.73 -10.08 -22.50
N ALA A 148 4.32 -8.89 -22.96
CA ALA A 148 4.08 -7.72 -22.12
C ALA A 148 3.02 -8.00 -21.05
N ALA A 149 2.00 -8.78 -21.36
CA ALA A 149 0.95 -9.17 -20.43
C ALA A 149 1.39 -10.20 -19.36
N SER A 150 2.60 -10.76 -19.49
CA SER A 150 3.09 -11.74 -18.50
C SER A 150 3.58 -11.04 -17.22
N PRO A 151 3.20 -11.52 -16.03
CA PRO A 151 3.74 -11.04 -14.74
C PRO A 151 5.27 -11.12 -14.68
N GLU A 152 5.86 -12.06 -15.41
CA GLU A 152 7.31 -12.22 -15.51
C GLU A 152 7.98 -11.01 -16.20
N SER A 153 7.30 -10.37 -17.13
CA SER A 153 7.78 -9.17 -17.83
C SER A 153 8.10 -8.04 -16.84
N GLY A 154 7.20 -7.78 -15.87
CA GLY A 154 7.41 -6.80 -14.81
C GLY A 154 8.63 -7.12 -13.94
N ILE A 155 8.78 -8.38 -13.53
CA ILE A 155 9.93 -8.83 -12.71
C ILE A 155 11.26 -8.63 -13.43
N ILE A 156 11.32 -8.96 -14.73
CA ILE A 156 12.52 -8.79 -15.53
C ILE A 156 12.85 -7.30 -15.72
N ARG A 157 11.83 -6.47 -15.99
CA ARG A 157 11.95 -5.02 -16.12
C ARG A 157 12.51 -4.37 -14.85
N ASP A 158 11.93 -4.69 -13.70
CA ASP A 158 12.39 -4.18 -12.41
C ASP A 158 13.86 -4.55 -12.15
N TYR A 159 14.24 -5.79 -12.47
CA TYR A 159 15.61 -6.24 -12.30
C TYR A 159 16.58 -5.51 -13.27
N LEU A 160 16.18 -5.28 -14.52
CA LEU A 160 16.94 -4.49 -15.47
C LEU A 160 17.09 -3.03 -15.01
N ASP A 161 16.01 -2.43 -14.46
CA ASP A 161 16.06 -1.07 -13.91
C ASP A 161 17.07 -0.96 -12.77
N TRP A 162 17.10 -1.95 -11.88
CA TRP A 162 18.12 -1.99 -10.83
C TRP A 162 19.52 -2.09 -11.41
N LEU A 163 19.80 -3.02 -12.33
CA LEU A 163 21.12 -3.19 -12.93
C LEU A 163 21.62 -1.95 -13.67
N LEU A 164 20.72 -1.23 -14.34
CA LEU A 164 21.05 -0.03 -15.12
C LEU A 164 21.27 1.21 -14.25
N ASN A 165 20.66 1.28 -13.08
CA ASN A 165 20.72 2.45 -12.21
C ASN A 165 21.73 2.31 -11.05
N ILE A 166 22.36 1.14 -10.86
CA ILE A 166 23.49 1.01 -9.93
C ILE A 166 24.66 1.83 -10.49
N PRO A 167 25.36 2.61 -9.65
CA PRO A 167 26.49 3.45 -10.10
C PRO A 167 27.78 2.64 -10.29
N TRP A 168 27.79 1.74 -11.29
CA TRP A 168 28.94 0.93 -11.60
C TRP A 168 30.18 1.78 -11.91
N ASN A 169 31.31 1.48 -11.25
CA ASN A 169 32.58 2.17 -11.46
C ASN A 169 32.52 3.72 -11.33
N LYS A 170 31.55 4.24 -10.58
CA LYS A 170 31.44 5.67 -10.29
C LYS A 170 31.99 5.93 -8.88
N PHE A 171 33.27 6.22 -8.79
CA PHE A 171 33.94 6.55 -7.53
C PHE A 171 34.00 8.05 -7.32
N THR A 172 33.78 8.49 -6.08
CA THR A 172 34.10 9.86 -5.67
C THR A 172 35.56 9.94 -5.28
N LYS A 173 36.26 11.02 -5.72
CA LYS A 173 37.64 11.28 -5.27
C LYS A 173 37.61 11.69 -3.81
N ASP A 174 38.52 11.15 -3.01
CA ASP A 174 38.69 11.50 -1.61
C ASP A 174 39.37 12.86 -1.49
N GLU A 175 39.02 13.63 -0.45
CA GLU A 175 39.83 14.77 -0.05
C GLU A 175 41.12 14.23 0.62
N ASN A 176 42.26 14.57 0.04
CA ASN A 176 43.58 14.10 0.53
C ASN A 176 44.19 15.00 1.57
N ASP A 177 43.68 16.22 1.76
CA ASP A 177 44.21 17.16 2.73
C ASP A 177 43.61 16.89 4.13
N LEU A 178 44.37 16.15 4.97
CA LEU A 178 43.95 15.79 6.31
C LEU A 178 43.73 17.03 7.20
N ARG A 179 44.43 18.16 6.97
CA ARG A 179 44.22 19.39 7.71
C ARG A 179 42.85 19.99 7.49
N LYS A 180 42.35 19.91 6.25
CA LYS A 180 40.98 20.33 5.93
C LYS A 180 39.94 19.43 6.55
N VAL A 181 40.18 18.11 6.57
CA VAL A 181 39.32 17.15 7.23
C VAL A 181 39.24 17.44 8.74
N GLU A 182 40.36 17.66 9.38
CA GLU A 182 40.45 18.03 10.81
C GLU A 182 39.71 19.33 11.11
N ALA A 183 39.96 20.39 10.33
CA ALA A 183 39.26 21.66 10.47
C ALA A 183 37.73 21.51 10.30
N SER A 184 37.29 20.69 9.36
CA SER A 184 35.87 20.40 9.16
C SER A 184 35.25 19.64 10.34
N LEU A 185 35.94 18.65 10.88
CA LEU A 185 35.50 17.94 12.09
C LEU A 185 35.44 18.87 13.33
N ASN A 186 36.39 19.74 13.48
CA ASN A 186 36.45 20.71 14.60
C ASN A 186 35.33 21.77 14.50
N SER A 187 34.94 22.16 13.30
CA SER A 187 33.86 23.12 13.10
C SER A 187 32.47 22.53 13.36
N THR A 188 32.29 21.20 13.20
CA THR A 188 30.99 20.54 13.33
C THR A 188 30.75 19.91 14.69
N HIS A 189 31.84 19.55 15.42
CA HIS A 189 31.74 18.87 16.71
C HIS A 189 32.70 19.50 17.70
N PHE A 190 32.17 19.96 18.83
CA PHE A 190 32.98 20.48 19.93
C PHE A 190 33.53 19.32 20.79
N GLY A 191 34.79 19.40 21.20
CA GLY A 191 35.45 18.36 21.99
C GLY A 191 35.69 17.07 21.19
N LEU A 192 35.62 15.92 21.84
CA LEU A 192 35.87 14.60 21.27
C LEU A 192 37.28 14.42 20.67
N GLU A 193 38.31 15.10 21.20
CA GLU A 193 39.66 15.16 20.64
C GLU A 193 40.21 13.75 20.34
N LYS A 194 40.21 12.85 21.33
CA LYS A 194 40.70 11.47 21.16
C LYS A 194 40.00 10.70 20.01
N VAL A 195 38.72 10.99 19.78
CA VAL A 195 37.96 10.32 18.70
C VAL A 195 38.37 10.93 17.36
N LYS A 196 38.50 12.23 17.26
CA LYS A 196 38.95 12.94 16.06
C LYS A 196 40.36 12.53 15.66
N ASP A 197 41.31 12.53 16.64
CA ASP A 197 42.67 12.06 16.40
C ASP A 197 42.70 10.67 15.82
N ARG A 198 41.94 9.76 16.41
CA ARG A 198 41.84 8.36 15.90
C ARG A 198 41.29 8.27 14.50
N ILE A 199 40.33 9.14 14.15
CA ILE A 199 39.77 9.21 12.78
C ILE A 199 40.85 9.73 11.82
N ILE A 200 41.58 10.78 12.18
CA ILE A 200 42.66 11.37 11.36
C ILE A 200 43.78 10.34 11.15
N GLU A 201 44.24 9.67 12.22
CA GLU A 201 45.22 8.57 12.11
C GLU A 201 44.78 7.49 11.15
N TYR A 202 43.50 7.05 11.25
CA TYR A 202 42.92 6.06 10.35
C TYR A 202 42.95 6.53 8.89
N LEU A 203 42.57 7.78 8.63
CA LEU A 203 42.60 8.34 7.30
C LEU A 203 44.03 8.49 6.76
N ALA A 204 44.97 8.84 7.58
CA ALA A 204 46.39 8.93 7.22
C ALA A 204 46.94 7.54 6.80
N VAL A 205 46.66 6.53 7.62
CA VAL A 205 47.05 5.15 7.28
C VAL A 205 46.41 4.68 5.96
N LYS A 206 45.11 5.01 5.76
CA LYS A 206 44.40 4.69 4.54
C LYS A 206 45.02 5.33 3.30
N GLN A 207 45.48 6.58 3.40
CA GLN A 207 46.13 7.27 2.29
C GLN A 207 47.52 6.68 1.94
N ASN A 208 48.25 6.25 2.96
CA ASN A 208 49.61 5.68 2.78
C ASN A 208 49.64 4.24 2.34
N THR A 209 48.61 3.49 2.70
CA THR A 209 48.45 2.09 2.30
C THR A 209 47.49 2.03 1.11
N ASN A 210 47.97 1.84 -0.11
CA ASN A 210 47.15 1.58 -1.30
C ASN A 210 46.31 0.28 -1.18
N ASN A 211 46.00 -0.15 0.02
CA ASN A 211 45.34 -1.39 0.32
C ASN A 211 43.82 -1.16 0.33
N LEU A 212 43.09 -1.81 -0.56
CA LEU A 212 41.61 -1.75 -0.70
C LEU A 212 40.83 -2.24 0.54
N ARG A 213 41.52 -2.86 1.51
CA ARG A 213 40.89 -3.35 2.76
C ARG A 213 40.94 -2.24 3.82
N SER A 214 40.00 -1.30 3.72
CA SER A 214 39.79 -0.32 4.79
C SER A 214 39.13 -0.98 5.97
N PRO A 215 39.68 -0.90 7.20
CA PRO A 215 39.01 -1.38 8.39
C PRO A 215 37.72 -0.61 8.64
N ILE A 216 36.76 -1.27 9.29
CA ILE A 216 35.47 -0.67 9.63
C ILE A 216 35.65 0.15 10.92
N ILE A 217 35.25 1.43 10.90
CA ILE A 217 35.22 2.26 12.12
C ILE A 217 33.94 1.95 12.89
N CYS A 218 34.05 1.55 14.13
CA CYS A 218 32.94 1.32 15.04
C CYS A 218 32.89 2.41 16.10
N LEU A 219 31.82 3.21 16.14
CA LEU A 219 31.58 4.25 17.14
C LEU A 219 30.61 3.71 18.20
N VAL A 220 31.13 3.53 19.44
CA VAL A 220 30.38 3.01 20.59
C VAL A 220 30.16 4.11 21.60
N GLY A 221 28.99 4.20 22.20
CA GLY A 221 28.67 5.17 23.24
C GLY A 221 27.14 5.29 23.48
N PRO A 222 26.72 6.03 24.52
CA PRO A 222 25.34 6.23 24.86
C PRO A 222 24.55 6.95 23.74
N PRO A 223 23.21 6.92 23.75
CA PRO A 223 22.41 7.69 22.81
C PRO A 223 22.63 9.19 22.97
N GLY A 224 22.50 9.97 21.90
CA GLY A 224 22.57 11.43 21.94
C GLY A 224 23.98 12.05 21.89
N VAL A 225 25.07 11.29 22.00
CA VAL A 225 26.46 11.80 21.99
C VAL A 225 27.00 12.18 20.60
N GLY A 226 26.19 12.13 19.55
CA GLY A 226 26.61 12.59 18.23
C GLY A 226 27.25 11.53 17.31
N LYS A 227 27.16 10.21 17.60
CA LYS A 227 27.77 9.17 16.77
C LYS A 227 27.38 9.26 15.30
N THR A 228 26.08 9.43 15.02
CA THR A 228 25.57 9.52 13.64
C THR A 228 25.98 10.82 12.96
N SER A 229 25.95 11.94 13.66
CA SER A 229 26.36 13.24 13.12
C SER A 229 27.86 13.24 12.81
N LEU A 230 28.69 12.63 13.67
CA LEU A 230 30.12 12.49 13.44
C LEU A 230 30.40 11.65 12.16
N ALA A 231 29.72 10.53 11.97
CA ALA A 231 29.87 9.73 10.78
C ALA A 231 29.51 10.51 9.49
N LEU A 232 28.44 11.32 9.52
CA LEU A 232 28.06 12.20 8.41
C LEU A 232 29.08 13.32 8.19
N SER A 233 29.63 13.90 9.25
CA SER A 233 30.68 14.94 9.17
C SER A 233 31.96 14.38 8.55
N ILE A 234 32.35 13.15 8.85
CA ILE A 234 33.49 12.48 8.23
C ILE A 234 33.24 12.35 6.70
N ALA A 235 32.06 11.90 6.30
CA ALA A 235 31.72 11.76 4.87
C ALA A 235 31.75 13.12 4.15
N THR A 236 31.21 14.16 4.78
CA THR A 236 31.21 15.53 4.25
C THR A 236 32.64 16.09 4.13
N ALA A 237 33.47 15.93 5.18
CA ALA A 237 34.86 16.38 5.20
C ALA A 237 35.69 15.70 4.10
N LEU A 238 35.44 14.41 3.83
CA LEU A 238 36.08 13.65 2.75
C LEU A 238 35.45 13.93 1.38
N LYS A 239 34.42 14.77 1.28
CA LYS A 239 33.63 15.01 0.06
C LYS A 239 33.04 13.73 -0.54
N LYS A 240 32.75 12.75 0.31
CA LYS A 240 32.10 11.50 -0.09
C LYS A 240 30.59 11.57 0.00
N LYS A 241 29.95 10.94 -0.94
CA LYS A 241 28.51 10.70 -0.85
C LYS A 241 28.24 9.64 0.22
N SER A 242 27.28 9.91 1.07
CA SER A 242 26.93 9.03 2.19
C SER A 242 25.48 8.60 2.14
N THR A 243 25.21 7.42 2.65
CA THR A 243 23.85 6.92 2.88
C THR A 243 23.77 6.28 4.25
N LYS A 244 22.64 6.48 4.93
CA LYS A 244 22.38 5.88 6.23
C LYS A 244 21.50 4.65 6.07
N ILE A 245 21.95 3.52 6.61
CA ILE A 245 21.19 2.27 6.67
C ILE A 245 20.92 1.96 8.13
N SER A 246 19.65 2.01 8.56
CA SER A 246 19.27 1.61 9.91
C SER A 246 19.04 0.10 9.94
N VAL A 247 19.81 -0.60 10.77
CA VAL A 247 19.73 -2.07 10.92
C VAL A 247 19.10 -2.49 12.25
N GLY A 248 18.84 -1.54 13.16
CA GLY A 248 18.14 -1.82 14.41
C GLY A 248 16.69 -2.23 14.14
N GLY A 249 16.27 -3.36 14.73
CA GLY A 249 14.93 -3.91 14.53
C GLY A 249 14.73 -4.73 13.26
N ILE A 250 15.78 -4.98 12.48
CA ILE A 250 15.73 -5.90 11.34
C ILE A 250 15.83 -7.31 11.86
N ASN A 251 14.78 -8.11 11.62
CA ASN A 251 14.74 -9.54 11.96
C ASN A 251 14.91 -10.44 10.73
N ASP A 252 14.74 -9.89 9.53
CA ASP A 252 14.84 -10.62 8.26
C ASP A 252 16.18 -10.28 7.57
N GLU A 253 17.02 -11.30 7.36
CA GLU A 253 18.27 -11.17 6.62
C GLU A 253 18.04 -10.74 5.15
N ALA A 254 16.88 -11.06 4.60
CA ALA A 254 16.51 -10.65 3.23
C ALA A 254 16.49 -9.12 3.05
N GLU A 255 16.30 -8.35 4.11
CA GLU A 255 16.42 -6.90 4.02
C GLU A 255 17.87 -6.44 3.71
N ILE A 256 18.87 -7.15 4.18
CA ILE A 256 20.28 -6.83 3.94
C ILE A 256 20.77 -7.43 2.63
N VAL A 257 20.48 -8.73 2.42
CA VAL A 257 20.96 -9.51 1.26
C VAL A 257 20.10 -9.27 0.02
N GLY A 258 18.80 -9.02 0.20
CA GLY A 258 17.80 -8.89 -0.86
C GLY A 258 16.91 -10.12 -0.98
N HIS A 259 15.73 -9.92 -1.54
CA HIS A 259 14.76 -10.99 -1.77
C HIS A 259 15.10 -11.77 -3.03
N ARG A 260 14.61 -13.00 -3.11
CA ARG A 260 14.71 -13.80 -4.34
C ARG A 260 13.95 -13.08 -5.45
N ARG A 261 14.61 -12.86 -6.58
CA ARG A 261 14.07 -12.08 -7.71
C ARG A 261 12.79 -12.66 -8.34
N THR A 262 12.45 -13.92 -8.04
CA THR A 262 11.23 -14.58 -8.54
C THR A 262 9.96 -14.11 -7.85
N TYR A 263 10.07 -13.40 -6.75
CA TYR A 263 8.91 -12.84 -6.05
C TYR A 263 8.52 -11.49 -6.68
N VAL A 264 7.22 -11.29 -6.84
CA VAL A 264 6.67 -9.98 -7.26
C VAL A 264 7.01 -8.94 -6.19
N GLY A 265 7.59 -7.82 -6.62
CA GLY A 265 8.04 -6.77 -5.70
C GLY A 265 9.37 -7.06 -4.99
N ALA A 266 10.15 -8.06 -5.44
CA ALA A 266 11.47 -8.36 -4.89
C ALA A 266 12.40 -7.14 -5.01
N LEU A 267 12.98 -6.72 -3.88
CA LEU A 267 13.94 -5.63 -3.82
C LEU A 267 15.34 -6.16 -3.53
N PRO A 268 16.38 -5.53 -4.08
CA PRO A 268 17.76 -5.81 -3.67
C PRO A 268 17.98 -5.40 -2.21
N GLY A 269 19.01 -5.94 -1.60
CA GLY A 269 19.36 -5.61 -0.22
C GLY A 269 19.62 -4.11 0.01
N ARG A 270 19.44 -3.66 1.24
CA ARG A 270 19.56 -2.24 1.62
C ARG A 270 20.89 -1.61 1.26
N ILE A 271 21.98 -2.38 1.20
CA ILE A 271 23.31 -1.89 0.79
C ILE A 271 23.26 -1.44 -0.68
N ILE A 272 22.71 -2.27 -1.56
CA ILE A 272 22.59 -1.93 -3.00
C ILE A 272 21.63 -0.76 -3.22
N GLN A 273 20.52 -0.73 -2.46
CA GLN A 273 19.62 0.43 -2.47
C GLN A 273 20.34 1.72 -2.02
N GLY A 274 21.17 1.61 -0.97
CA GLY A 274 22.00 2.70 -0.49
C GLY A 274 22.99 3.21 -1.53
N MET A 275 23.67 2.33 -2.25
CA MET A 275 24.58 2.68 -3.36
C MET A 275 23.84 3.42 -4.49
N ARG A 276 22.67 2.94 -4.90
CA ARG A 276 21.81 3.61 -5.89
C ARG A 276 21.44 5.02 -5.42
N LYS A 277 21.05 5.17 -4.15
CA LYS A 277 20.67 6.46 -3.55
C LYS A 277 21.85 7.41 -3.48
N ALA A 278 23.03 6.94 -3.08
CA ALA A 278 24.26 7.73 -3.03
C ALA A 278 24.75 8.13 -4.44
N GLY A 279 24.46 7.33 -5.45
CA GLY A 279 24.93 7.54 -6.83
C GLY A 279 26.43 7.41 -6.99
N SER A 280 27.09 6.65 -6.12
CA SER A 280 28.51 6.31 -6.12
C SER A 280 28.68 4.87 -5.62
N SER A 281 29.67 4.17 -6.12
CA SER A 281 30.05 2.82 -5.70
C SER A 281 31.23 2.84 -4.73
#